data_4e4a656e2a811794ecb91f4456fccaa2
#
_entry.id   4e4a656e2a811794ecb91f4456fccaa2
#
_cell.length_a   1.000
_cell.length_b   1.000
_cell.length_c   1.000
_cell.angle_alpha   90.00
_cell.angle_beta   90.00
_cell.angle_gamma   90.00
#
_symmetry.space_group_name_H-M   'P 1'
#
loop_
_entity.id
_entity.type
_entity.pdbx_description
1 polymer ?
#
loop_
_entity_poly.entity_id
_entity_poly.type
_entity_poly.pdbx_seq_one_letter_code
_entity_poly.pdbx_strand_id
1 'polypeptide(L)'
;MKDLLNKMKSISASDLTYKTLFDLILPFDPSEIDYKKALPKIQDPHEYARNVLLLDPIELVLIHWPAGVESAIHLHEGFWGYVGVLEGEALNFEYSLDDNVLVQKRVVTVRRSGLIPEPDGIIHKIANASSTESLVTLHFYSPALNDLDGLKLFSTDGTLVELNSKAPSASLNLPKDCYKSYKKDQFSFEDGSKGKSHIISPIIPKPSAKEIKKMIQEYYTEQAHSYDHSDREDDKRRIYVDGINKIIVKELVRYKPERVLDIATGTGNRASKIKEMTGLDYKLLGVDLNLEMCEEAKKKGIEAYCSDWLDVSIKDEDLDIITMLYSFGHIPTSSERIQFLEKVHLKLKSGGIFYFDVFNINDPYEWGPKALALFEEYNLDYFGYEKGDVFYRRKGMDKVSFLHYFEEERLVALLESLGFDVESVVHMGYVHKSGEILKGIEGKLLIKALKR
;
A
#
# COMPACT_ATOMS: atom_id res chain seq x y z
N MET A 1 30.76 0.90 -6.03
CA MET A 1 31.39 0.68 -4.70
C MET A 1 32.47 1.71 -4.36
N LYS A 2 33.54 1.83 -5.15
CA LYS A 2 34.66 2.75 -4.84
C LYS A 2 34.22 4.20 -4.66
N ASP A 3 33.39 4.72 -5.54
CA ASP A 3 32.91 6.10 -5.49
C ASP A 3 31.99 6.35 -4.32
N LEU A 4 31.10 5.40 -4.00
CA LEU A 4 30.28 5.43 -2.79
C LEU A 4 31.15 5.48 -1.53
N LEU A 5 32.13 4.57 -1.42
CA LEU A 5 33.06 4.58 -0.26
C LEU A 5 33.85 5.87 -0.14
N ASN A 6 34.33 6.44 -1.26
CA ASN A 6 35.04 7.71 -1.25
C ASN A 6 34.13 8.85 -0.78
N LYS A 7 32.89 8.87 -1.27
CA LYS A 7 31.91 9.88 -0.85
C LYS A 7 31.56 9.75 0.63
N MET A 8 31.33 8.54 1.14
CA MET A 8 31.04 8.32 2.57
C MET A 8 32.23 8.74 3.45
N LYS A 9 33.47 8.43 3.06
CA LYS A 9 34.67 8.86 3.79
C LYS A 9 34.90 10.37 3.84
N SER A 10 34.35 11.13 2.90
CA SER A 10 34.52 12.58 2.82
C SER A 10 33.53 13.36 3.71
N ILE A 11 32.58 12.68 4.36
CA ILE A 11 31.57 13.30 5.20
C ILE A 11 32.16 13.57 6.59
N SER A 12 31.93 14.77 7.13
CA SER A 12 32.17 15.02 8.53
C SER A 12 31.10 14.37 9.39
N ALA A 13 31.48 13.68 10.46
CA ALA A 13 30.52 13.08 11.39
C ALA A 13 29.56 14.13 11.98
N SER A 14 30.01 15.40 12.13
CA SER A 14 29.16 16.52 12.60
C SER A 14 28.07 16.92 11.63
N ASP A 15 28.23 16.64 10.34
CA ASP A 15 27.30 17.04 9.28
C ASP A 15 26.33 15.89 8.92
N LEU A 16 26.54 14.73 9.55
CA LEU A 16 25.74 13.54 9.30
C LEU A 16 24.43 13.59 10.10
N THR A 17 23.34 13.83 9.39
CA THR A 17 21.98 13.74 9.91
C THR A 17 21.21 12.67 9.14
N TYR A 18 20.08 12.25 9.68
CA TYR A 18 19.20 11.29 9.00
C TYR A 18 18.84 11.74 7.58
N LYS A 19 18.49 13.03 7.41
CA LYS A 19 18.19 13.60 6.10
C LYS A 19 19.40 13.69 5.18
N THR A 20 20.55 14.18 5.68
CA THR A 20 21.75 14.32 4.84
C THR A 20 22.27 12.97 4.36
N LEU A 21 22.14 11.92 5.17
CA LEU A 21 22.48 10.56 4.75
C LEU A 21 21.57 10.07 3.63
N PHE A 22 20.25 10.30 3.72
CA PHE A 22 19.29 10.00 2.67
C PHE A 22 19.67 10.66 1.35
N ASP A 23 19.88 11.98 1.38
CA ASP A 23 20.25 12.79 0.21
C ASP A 23 21.58 12.34 -0.43
N LEU A 24 22.46 11.73 0.35
CA LEU A 24 23.74 11.19 -0.11
C LEU A 24 23.62 9.79 -0.74
N ILE A 25 22.71 8.96 -0.24
CA ILE A 25 22.51 7.59 -0.72
C ILE A 25 21.67 7.58 -2.00
N LEU A 26 20.63 8.41 -2.04
CA LEU A 26 19.65 8.42 -3.12
C LEU A 26 20.21 8.48 -4.55
N PRO A 27 21.28 9.28 -4.85
CA PRO A 27 21.86 9.35 -6.21
C PRO A 27 22.61 8.09 -6.66
N PHE A 28 22.87 7.14 -5.76
CA PHE A 28 23.57 5.92 -6.13
C PHE A 28 22.60 4.89 -6.68
N ASP A 29 22.65 4.67 -7.99
CA ASP A 29 21.91 3.56 -8.60
C ASP A 29 22.54 2.23 -8.14
N PRO A 30 21.79 1.33 -7.48
CA PRO A 30 22.27 0.00 -7.12
C PRO A 30 22.82 -0.82 -8.27
N SER A 31 22.37 -0.54 -9.51
CA SER A 31 22.90 -1.21 -10.71
C SER A 31 24.34 -0.84 -11.04
N GLU A 32 24.78 0.35 -10.63
CA GLU A 32 26.14 0.86 -10.84
C GLU A 32 27.11 0.47 -9.73
N ILE A 33 26.61 -0.05 -8.60
CA ILE A 33 27.43 -0.48 -7.46
C ILE A 33 27.99 -1.87 -7.74
N ASP A 34 29.28 -1.97 -8.12
CA ASP A 34 29.99 -3.26 -8.20
C ASP A 34 30.28 -3.81 -6.80
N TYR A 35 29.29 -4.49 -6.22
CA TYR A 35 29.39 -5.11 -4.90
C TYR A 35 29.85 -6.57 -4.95
N LYS A 36 29.84 -7.24 -6.10
CA LYS A 36 30.06 -8.69 -6.21
C LYS A 36 31.40 -9.16 -5.65
N LYS A 37 32.46 -8.35 -5.79
CA LYS A 37 33.79 -8.67 -5.24
C LYS A 37 33.85 -8.56 -3.71
N ALA A 38 32.94 -7.76 -3.12
CA ALA A 38 32.85 -7.55 -1.68
C ALA A 38 31.76 -8.42 -1.03
N LEU A 39 30.98 -9.16 -1.83
CA LEU A 39 29.89 -9.98 -1.34
C LEU A 39 30.41 -11.06 -0.38
N PRO A 40 29.91 -11.10 0.88
CA PRO A 40 30.35 -12.11 1.83
C PRO A 40 29.88 -13.49 1.42
N LYS A 41 30.73 -14.49 1.68
CA LYS A 41 30.39 -15.90 1.43
C LYS A 41 29.46 -16.41 2.52
N ILE A 42 28.35 -17.03 2.12
CA ILE A 42 27.47 -17.77 3.02
C ILE A 42 28.24 -18.99 3.57
N GLN A 43 28.34 -19.08 4.87
CA GLN A 43 28.94 -20.21 5.56
C GLN A 43 27.87 -21.17 6.09
N ASP A 44 26.75 -20.63 6.57
CA ASP A 44 25.57 -21.36 7.00
C ASP A 44 24.36 -20.95 6.15
N PRO A 45 23.65 -21.87 5.47
CA PRO A 45 22.50 -21.54 4.64
C PRO A 45 21.29 -21.02 5.44
N HIS A 46 21.31 -21.12 6.77
CA HIS A 46 20.27 -20.64 7.66
C HIS A 46 20.59 -19.27 8.29
N GLU A 47 21.77 -18.71 7.99
CA GLU A 47 22.23 -17.43 8.52
C GLU A 47 22.68 -16.50 7.40
N TYR A 48 22.47 -15.19 7.58
CA TYR A 48 23.02 -14.21 6.66
C TYR A 48 24.50 -13.90 6.94
N ALA A 49 25.23 -13.50 5.92
CA ALA A 49 26.64 -13.15 6.03
C ALA A 49 26.84 -11.63 5.91
N ARG A 50 27.75 -11.08 6.72
CA ARG A 50 28.06 -9.65 6.78
C ARG A 50 29.51 -9.40 6.32
N ASN A 51 29.70 -8.27 5.60
CA ASN A 51 31.02 -7.73 5.26
C ASN A 51 31.02 -6.22 5.55
N VAL A 52 31.78 -5.81 6.56
CA VAL A 52 31.94 -4.39 6.92
C VAL A 52 32.90 -3.75 5.94
N LEU A 53 32.43 -2.75 5.21
CA LEU A 53 33.18 -2.04 4.17
C LEU A 53 33.79 -0.74 4.67
N LEU A 54 33.19 -0.13 5.70
CA LEU A 54 33.61 1.14 6.31
C LEU A 54 33.11 1.19 7.75
N LEU A 55 33.85 1.84 8.65
CA LEU A 55 33.48 2.07 10.05
C LEU A 55 33.52 3.55 10.47
N ASP A 56 34.18 4.41 9.68
CA ASP A 56 34.32 5.83 10.01
C ASP A 56 34.18 6.66 8.72
N PRO A 57 33.35 7.72 8.70
CA PRO A 57 32.53 8.31 9.78
C PRO A 57 31.16 7.62 9.98
N ILE A 58 30.86 6.61 9.20
CA ILE A 58 29.62 5.84 9.17
C ILE A 58 29.95 4.36 8.99
N GLU A 59 29.20 3.48 9.63
CA GLU A 59 29.32 2.06 9.34
C GLU A 59 28.60 1.74 8.02
N LEU A 60 29.32 1.07 7.12
CA LEU A 60 28.77 0.57 5.85
C LEU A 60 28.95 -0.96 5.82
N VAL A 61 27.82 -1.69 5.79
CA VAL A 61 27.83 -3.16 5.84
C VAL A 61 27.10 -3.72 4.63
N LEU A 62 27.77 -4.58 3.88
CA LEU A 62 27.17 -5.40 2.84
C LEU A 62 26.68 -6.73 3.44
N ILE A 63 25.40 -7.03 3.26
CA ILE A 63 24.81 -8.26 3.80
C ILE A 63 24.27 -9.12 2.66
N HIS A 64 24.55 -10.42 2.74
CA HIS A 64 24.11 -11.46 1.84
C HIS A 64 23.16 -12.40 2.59
N TRP A 65 21.91 -12.46 2.13
CA TRP A 65 20.84 -13.26 2.74
C TRP A 65 20.51 -14.46 1.86
N PRO A 66 20.71 -15.69 2.32
CA PRO A 66 20.19 -16.88 1.63
C PRO A 66 18.67 -16.82 1.46
N ALA A 67 18.14 -17.67 0.59
CA ALA A 67 16.71 -17.82 0.38
C ALA A 67 15.97 -18.12 1.68
N GLY A 68 14.91 -17.36 1.99
CA GLY A 68 14.07 -17.52 3.16
C GLY A 68 14.71 -17.17 4.51
N VAL A 69 15.94 -16.64 4.53
CA VAL A 69 16.62 -16.22 5.76
C VAL A 69 16.13 -14.85 6.22
N GLU A 70 15.97 -14.69 7.53
CA GLU A 70 15.57 -13.46 8.19
C GLU A 70 16.45 -13.13 9.40
N SER A 71 16.51 -11.87 9.81
CA SER A 71 17.06 -11.48 11.11
C SER A 71 16.07 -11.78 12.22
N ALA A 72 16.54 -11.81 13.48
CA ALA A 72 15.65 -11.72 14.62
C ALA A 72 14.95 -10.34 14.65
N ILE A 73 13.82 -10.25 15.34
CA ILE A 73 13.22 -8.96 15.68
C ILE A 73 14.19 -8.24 16.62
N HIS A 74 14.61 -7.01 16.31
CA HIS A 74 15.61 -6.28 17.10
C HIS A 74 15.30 -4.80 17.20
N LEU A 75 15.84 -4.17 18.23
CA LEU A 75 15.68 -2.76 18.55
C LEU A 75 16.94 -1.99 18.17
N HIS A 76 16.78 -0.92 17.40
CA HIS A 76 17.81 0.09 17.21
C HIS A 76 17.79 1.08 18.37
N GLU A 77 18.77 1.02 19.25
CA GLU A 77 18.88 1.91 20.42
C GLU A 77 20.20 2.68 20.37
N GLY A 78 20.13 3.98 20.16
CA GLY A 78 21.29 4.85 20.06
C GLY A 78 22.00 4.88 18.71
N PHE A 79 21.40 4.29 17.67
CA PHE A 79 21.88 4.37 16.30
C PHE A 79 20.71 4.39 15.31
N TRP A 80 20.97 4.88 14.13
CA TRP A 80 19.98 5.02 13.04
C TRP A 80 20.65 4.84 11.68
N GLY A 81 19.85 4.65 10.64
CA GLY A 81 20.42 4.46 9.32
C GLY A 81 19.41 4.18 8.23
N TYR A 82 19.92 3.64 7.15
CA TYR A 82 19.15 3.18 5.99
C TYR A 82 19.67 1.85 5.48
N VAL A 83 18.78 1.05 4.90
CA VAL A 83 19.14 -0.16 4.19
C VAL A 83 18.72 -0.06 2.74
N GLY A 84 19.69 -0.10 1.82
CA GLY A 84 19.46 -0.15 0.38
C GLY A 84 19.38 -1.60 -0.11
N VAL A 85 18.38 -1.91 -0.92
CA VAL A 85 18.26 -3.23 -1.56
C VAL A 85 18.99 -3.21 -2.91
N LEU A 86 20.08 -3.97 -3.00
CA LEU A 86 20.90 -4.07 -4.20
C LEU A 86 20.43 -5.17 -5.16
N GLU A 87 19.94 -6.30 -4.61
CA GLU A 87 19.43 -7.45 -5.36
C GLU A 87 18.36 -8.17 -4.57
N GLY A 88 17.32 -8.67 -5.23
CA GLY A 88 16.21 -9.39 -4.61
C GLY A 88 15.12 -8.47 -4.06
N GLU A 89 14.36 -9.02 -3.12
CA GLU A 89 13.23 -8.36 -2.47
C GLU A 89 13.30 -8.61 -0.96
N ALA A 90 13.29 -7.55 -0.17
CA ALA A 90 13.29 -7.58 1.28
C ALA A 90 11.88 -7.34 1.83
N LEU A 91 11.51 -8.07 2.87
CA LEU A 91 10.37 -7.78 3.72
C LEU A 91 10.86 -7.13 5.01
N ASN A 92 10.49 -5.88 5.23
CA ASN A 92 10.74 -5.17 6.50
C ASN A 92 9.49 -5.26 7.37
N PHE A 93 9.56 -6.01 8.46
CA PHE A 93 8.50 -6.14 9.45
C PHE A 93 8.75 -5.14 10.56
N GLU A 94 7.79 -4.27 10.85
CA GLU A 94 7.88 -3.27 11.90
C GLU A 94 6.97 -3.60 13.06
N TYR A 95 7.47 -3.33 14.27
CA TYR A 95 6.81 -3.63 15.53
C TYR A 95 6.74 -2.41 16.44
N SER A 96 5.83 -2.44 17.40
CA SER A 96 5.86 -1.58 18.58
C SER A 96 5.83 -2.45 19.83
N LEU A 97 6.41 -1.94 20.90
CA LEU A 97 6.33 -2.54 22.23
C LEU A 97 5.61 -1.54 23.15
N ASP A 98 4.34 -1.80 23.42
CA ASP A 98 3.48 -0.97 24.23
C ASP A 98 2.92 -1.83 25.39
N ASP A 99 3.02 -1.37 26.63
CA ASP A 99 2.52 -2.07 27.83
C ASP A 99 2.99 -3.55 27.92
N ASN A 100 4.22 -3.84 27.55
CA ASN A 100 4.79 -5.19 27.47
C ASN A 100 4.10 -6.10 26.45
N VAL A 101 3.48 -5.53 25.42
CA VAL A 101 2.95 -6.26 24.27
C VAL A 101 3.72 -5.86 23.02
N LEU A 102 4.41 -6.81 22.41
CA LEU A 102 5.08 -6.64 21.11
C LEU A 102 4.07 -6.88 19.99
N VAL A 103 3.72 -5.82 19.25
CA VAL A 103 2.69 -5.85 18.20
C VAL A 103 3.31 -5.63 16.83
N GLN A 104 3.07 -6.53 15.88
CA GLN A 104 3.43 -6.30 14.48
C GLN A 104 2.51 -5.23 13.87
N LYS A 105 3.07 -4.09 13.48
CA LYS A 105 2.33 -2.96 12.91
C LYS A 105 2.05 -3.10 11.42
N ARG A 106 3.10 -3.42 10.67
CA ARG A 106 3.06 -3.48 9.20
C ARG A 106 4.19 -4.33 8.62
N VAL A 107 4.07 -4.62 7.33
CA VAL A 107 5.12 -5.23 6.52
C VAL A 107 5.32 -4.35 5.29
N VAL A 108 6.57 -3.92 5.06
CA VAL A 108 6.96 -3.13 3.89
C VAL A 108 7.79 -4.02 2.97
N THR A 109 7.36 -4.14 1.74
CA THR A 109 8.12 -4.85 0.71
C THR A 109 9.07 -3.88 0.04
N VAL A 110 10.38 -4.14 0.09
CA VAL A 110 11.38 -3.28 -0.52
C VAL A 110 12.14 -4.06 -1.58
N ARG A 111 12.02 -3.59 -2.81
CA ARG A 111 12.65 -4.16 -4.00
C ARG A 111 13.96 -3.46 -4.29
N ARG A 112 14.70 -3.99 -5.24
CA ARG A 112 15.92 -3.34 -5.77
C ARG A 112 15.68 -1.84 -6.03
N SER A 113 16.64 -1.02 -5.67
CA SER A 113 16.62 0.45 -5.70
C SER A 113 15.71 1.10 -4.63
N GLY A 114 15.07 0.32 -3.77
CA GLY A 114 14.35 0.82 -2.61
C GLY A 114 15.25 1.00 -1.39
N LEU A 115 14.80 1.85 -0.47
CA LEU A 115 15.44 2.09 0.83
C LEU A 115 14.48 1.76 1.96
N ILE A 116 15.02 1.15 3.01
CA ILE A 116 14.35 0.95 4.30
C ILE A 116 14.89 2.02 5.25
N PRO A 117 14.05 2.93 5.77
CA PRO A 117 14.45 3.83 6.83
C PRO A 117 14.53 3.10 8.18
N GLU A 118 15.61 3.30 8.91
CA GLU A 118 15.83 2.72 10.23
C GLU A 118 16.13 3.84 11.25
N PRO A 119 15.08 4.54 11.73
CA PRO A 119 15.25 5.57 12.76
C PRO A 119 15.67 4.95 14.10
N ASP A 120 16.29 5.76 14.96
CA ASP A 120 16.54 5.37 16.34
C ASP A 120 15.24 4.99 17.04
N GLY A 121 15.27 3.91 17.81
CA GLY A 121 14.11 3.37 18.51
C GLY A 121 13.21 2.45 17.67
N ILE A 122 13.50 2.20 16.39
CA ILE A 122 12.72 1.22 15.60
C ILE A 122 12.92 -0.20 16.13
N ILE A 123 11.80 -0.94 16.20
CA ILE A 123 11.81 -2.39 16.41
C ILE A 123 11.38 -3.03 15.10
N HIS A 124 12.26 -3.82 14.50
CA HIS A 124 11.99 -4.41 13.21
C HIS A 124 12.73 -5.75 12.99
N LYS A 125 12.43 -6.40 11.87
CA LYS A 125 13.25 -7.46 11.28
C LYS A 125 13.23 -7.36 9.77
N ILE A 126 14.30 -7.79 9.12
CA ILE A 126 14.38 -7.94 7.67
C ILE A 126 14.38 -9.42 7.31
N ALA A 127 13.62 -9.78 6.29
CA ALA A 127 13.58 -11.12 5.73
C ALA A 127 13.80 -11.09 4.22
N ASN A 128 14.46 -12.12 3.68
CA ASN A 128 14.47 -12.37 2.25
C ASN A 128 13.10 -12.93 1.83
N ALA A 129 12.38 -12.19 0.95
CA ALA A 129 11.06 -12.58 0.47
C ALA A 129 11.07 -13.83 -0.41
N SER A 130 12.21 -14.16 -1.04
CA SER A 130 12.34 -15.29 -1.94
C SER A 130 12.69 -16.58 -1.19
N SER A 131 12.01 -17.68 -1.54
CA SER A 131 12.35 -19.03 -1.07
C SER A 131 13.41 -19.74 -1.94
N THR A 132 13.87 -19.10 -3.02
CA THR A 132 14.77 -19.72 -4.00
C THR A 132 15.99 -18.86 -4.35
N GLU A 133 15.90 -17.54 -4.17
CA GLU A 133 16.93 -16.60 -4.58
C GLU A 133 17.48 -15.81 -3.40
N SER A 134 18.73 -15.35 -3.52
CA SER A 134 19.39 -14.54 -2.50
C SER A 134 18.86 -13.10 -2.52
N LEU A 135 18.94 -12.44 -1.36
CA LEU A 135 18.79 -11.01 -1.19
C LEU A 135 20.17 -10.40 -0.87
N VAL A 136 20.46 -9.22 -1.42
CA VAL A 136 21.66 -8.45 -1.09
C VAL A 136 21.26 -7.06 -0.66
N THR A 137 21.70 -6.67 0.54
CA THR A 137 21.41 -5.35 1.12
C THR A 137 22.70 -4.62 1.52
N LEU A 138 22.65 -3.29 1.46
CA LEU A 138 23.73 -2.41 1.88
C LEU A 138 23.21 -1.52 3.01
N HIS A 139 23.79 -1.66 4.19
CA HIS A 139 23.35 -0.98 5.40
C HIS A 139 24.27 0.20 5.71
N PHE A 140 23.70 1.32 6.13
CA PHE A 140 24.36 2.56 6.48
C PHE A 140 23.93 2.94 7.89
N TYR A 141 24.86 2.91 8.88
CA TYR A 141 24.54 3.19 10.27
C TYR A 141 25.36 4.35 10.84
N SER A 142 24.71 5.20 11.60
CA SER A 142 25.33 6.28 12.36
C SER A 142 24.74 6.34 13.78
N PRO A 143 25.58 6.41 14.84
CA PRO A 143 27.02 6.13 14.82
C PRO A 143 27.32 4.68 14.39
N ALA A 144 28.56 4.41 14.00
CA ALA A 144 29.01 3.05 13.68
C ALA A 144 28.87 2.13 14.89
N LEU A 145 28.33 0.93 14.66
CA LEU A 145 28.09 -0.04 15.74
C LEU A 145 29.37 -0.77 16.17
N ASN A 146 30.36 -0.88 15.27
CA ASN A 146 31.57 -1.67 15.43
C ASN A 146 31.34 -3.18 15.68
N ASP A 147 30.40 -3.53 16.54
CA ASP A 147 29.91 -4.89 16.82
C ASP A 147 28.44 -4.87 17.23
N LEU A 148 27.91 -5.97 17.73
CA LEU A 148 26.50 -6.08 18.14
C LEU A 148 26.32 -6.14 19.67
N ASP A 149 27.31 -5.67 20.46
CA ASP A 149 27.17 -5.63 21.91
C ASP A 149 26.00 -4.76 22.36
N GLY A 150 25.14 -5.32 23.20
CA GLY A 150 23.98 -4.63 23.71
C GLY A 150 22.73 -4.65 22.80
N LEU A 151 22.82 -5.18 21.57
CA LEU A 151 21.66 -5.29 20.69
C LEU A 151 20.59 -6.19 21.31
N LYS A 152 19.37 -5.66 21.44
CA LYS A 152 18.22 -6.36 22.02
C LYS A 152 17.44 -7.10 20.94
N LEU A 153 17.26 -8.41 21.11
CA LEU A 153 16.48 -9.27 20.24
C LEU A 153 15.21 -9.73 20.96
N PHE A 154 14.12 -9.80 20.20
CA PHE A 154 12.80 -10.22 20.69
C PHE A 154 12.38 -11.51 20.01
N SER A 155 11.97 -12.50 20.78
CA SER A 155 11.35 -13.72 20.27
C SER A 155 9.84 -13.69 20.48
N THR A 156 9.07 -14.23 19.54
CA THR A 156 7.59 -14.25 19.61
C THR A 156 7.03 -15.06 20.78
N ASP A 157 7.88 -15.81 21.49
CA ASP A 157 7.53 -16.52 22.73
C ASP A 157 7.67 -15.67 24.01
N GLY A 158 7.97 -14.38 23.86
CA GLY A 158 8.16 -13.44 24.97
C GLY A 158 9.59 -13.40 25.53
N THR A 159 10.54 -14.05 24.87
CA THR A 159 11.96 -14.04 25.29
C THR A 159 12.67 -12.79 24.77
N LEU A 160 13.36 -12.08 25.66
CA LEU A 160 14.27 -10.97 25.37
C LEU A 160 15.72 -11.45 25.51
N VAL A 161 16.50 -11.26 24.44
CA VAL A 161 17.94 -11.59 24.40
C VAL A 161 18.73 -10.30 24.19
N GLU A 162 19.86 -10.16 24.90
CA GLU A 162 20.84 -9.11 24.65
C GLU A 162 22.13 -9.79 24.15
N LEU A 163 22.62 -9.32 22.99
CA LEU A 163 23.86 -9.85 22.39
C LEU A 163 25.11 -9.28 23.07
N ASN A 164 26.22 -9.96 22.88
CA ASN A 164 27.56 -9.44 23.21
C ASN A 164 28.40 -9.30 21.94
N SER A 165 29.62 -8.77 22.06
CA SER A 165 30.52 -8.46 20.94
C SER A 165 30.96 -9.66 20.10
N LYS A 166 30.70 -10.89 20.53
CA LYS A 166 31.01 -12.12 19.75
C LYS A 166 29.93 -12.47 18.73
N ALA A 167 28.74 -11.85 18.83
CA ALA A 167 27.63 -12.17 17.95
C ALA A 167 27.94 -11.74 16.49
N PRO A 168 27.92 -12.67 15.52
CA PRO A 168 28.19 -12.33 14.12
C PRO A 168 26.97 -11.76 13.38
N SER A 169 25.78 -11.98 13.91
CA SER A 169 24.50 -11.63 13.29
C SER A 169 23.44 -11.32 14.35
N ALA A 170 22.36 -10.60 13.97
CA ALA A 170 21.18 -10.43 14.81
C ALA A 170 20.26 -11.66 14.67
N SER A 171 20.67 -12.79 15.25
CA SER A 171 19.98 -14.07 15.17
C SER A 171 19.74 -14.66 16.55
N LEU A 172 18.61 -15.36 16.72
CA LEU A 172 18.28 -16.12 17.94
C LEU A 172 18.87 -17.54 17.93
N ASN A 173 19.49 -17.95 16.82
CA ASN A 173 20.08 -19.29 16.65
C ASN A 173 21.59 -19.35 17.03
N LEU A 174 22.11 -18.28 17.58
CA LEU A 174 23.52 -18.18 17.93
C LEU A 174 23.88 -19.06 19.15
N PRO A 175 25.16 -19.46 19.26
CA PRO A 175 25.68 -20.09 20.47
C PRO A 175 25.45 -19.24 21.72
N LYS A 176 25.22 -19.89 22.86
CA LYS A 176 24.90 -19.18 24.12
C LYS A 176 25.98 -18.20 24.60
N ASP A 177 27.22 -18.41 24.20
CA ASP A 177 28.33 -17.51 24.53
C ASP A 177 28.32 -16.19 23.73
N CYS A 178 27.42 -16.06 22.76
CA CYS A 178 27.08 -14.81 22.08
C CYS A 178 26.05 -13.95 22.83
N TYR A 179 25.46 -14.47 23.91
CA TYR A 179 24.43 -13.77 24.68
C TYR A 179 25.00 -13.16 25.96
N LYS A 180 24.72 -11.88 26.19
CA LYS A 180 24.98 -11.15 27.42
C LYS A 180 23.89 -11.39 28.45
N SER A 181 22.62 -11.45 27.99
CA SER A 181 21.49 -11.82 28.81
C SER A 181 20.43 -12.60 28.00
N TYR A 182 19.65 -13.42 28.73
CA TYR A 182 18.55 -14.21 28.17
C TYR A 182 17.43 -14.26 29.20
N LYS A 183 16.29 -13.60 28.94
CA LYS A 183 15.18 -13.46 29.88
C LYS A 183 13.88 -13.89 29.20
N LYS A 184 13.17 -14.84 29.82
CA LYS A 184 11.85 -15.32 29.37
C LYS A 184 10.74 -14.46 29.95
N ASP A 185 9.54 -14.55 29.37
CA ASP A 185 8.29 -13.96 29.86
C ASP A 185 8.40 -12.43 30.08
N GLN A 186 9.12 -11.72 29.22
CA GLN A 186 9.32 -10.27 29.34
C GLN A 186 8.21 -9.47 28.67
N PHE A 187 7.51 -10.05 27.68
CA PHE A 187 6.41 -9.43 26.96
C PHE A 187 5.54 -10.52 26.32
N SER A 188 4.32 -10.15 25.92
CA SER A 188 3.49 -10.96 25.03
C SER A 188 3.65 -10.52 23.60
N PHE A 189 3.40 -11.42 22.65
CA PHE A 189 3.42 -11.11 21.22
C PHE A 189 2.00 -11.10 20.65
N GLU A 190 1.66 -10.04 19.92
CA GLU A 190 0.45 -9.96 19.13
C GLU A 190 0.78 -9.75 17.67
N ASP A 191 0.29 -10.66 16.83
CA ASP A 191 0.23 -10.41 15.40
C ASP A 191 -0.80 -9.31 15.14
N GLY A 192 -0.34 -8.11 14.83
CA GLY A 192 -1.19 -6.93 14.59
C GLY A 192 -2.16 -7.10 13.42
N SER A 193 -2.01 -8.15 12.60
CA SER A 193 -2.99 -8.56 11.58
C SER A 193 -4.18 -9.31 12.18
N LYS A 194 -4.06 -9.88 13.40
CA LYS A 194 -5.16 -10.57 14.07
C LYS A 194 -6.25 -9.57 14.47
N GLY A 195 -7.48 -9.82 14.04
CA GLY A 195 -8.62 -8.96 14.34
C GLY A 195 -8.86 -7.81 13.36
N LYS A 196 -7.90 -7.46 12.49
CA LYS A 196 -8.07 -6.45 11.44
C LYS A 196 -8.34 -7.13 10.09
N SER A 197 -9.31 -6.61 9.33
CA SER A 197 -9.64 -7.16 8.01
C SER A 197 -8.57 -6.85 6.96
N HIS A 198 -7.81 -5.77 7.15
CA HIS A 198 -6.80 -5.29 6.20
C HIS A 198 -5.60 -4.67 6.94
N ILE A 199 -4.44 -4.77 6.32
CA ILE A 199 -3.19 -4.13 6.79
C ILE A 199 -2.54 -3.37 5.65
N ILE A 200 -1.90 -2.24 5.97
CA ILE A 200 -1.10 -1.47 5.01
C ILE A 200 0.22 -2.20 4.76
N SER A 201 0.56 -2.38 3.48
CA SER A 201 1.75 -3.13 3.03
C SER A 201 2.42 -2.40 1.85
N PRO A 202 3.13 -1.28 2.07
CA PRO A 202 3.81 -0.55 1.00
C PRO A 202 4.80 -1.41 0.22
N ILE A 203 5.00 -1.08 -1.06
CA ILE A 203 5.96 -1.74 -1.96
C ILE A 203 6.89 -0.66 -2.53
N ILE A 204 8.15 -0.67 -2.21
CA ILE A 204 9.13 0.37 -2.55
C ILE A 204 10.23 -0.20 -3.46
N PRO A 205 10.50 0.39 -4.63
CA PRO A 205 9.79 1.46 -5.30
C PRO A 205 8.35 1.10 -5.69
N LYS A 206 7.51 2.10 -5.95
CA LYS A 206 6.13 1.88 -6.40
C LYS A 206 6.13 1.02 -7.66
N PRO A 207 5.34 -0.06 -7.71
CA PRO A 207 5.19 -0.85 -8.92
C PRO A 207 4.64 -0.02 -10.09
N SER A 208 4.94 -0.42 -11.31
CA SER A 208 4.37 0.20 -12.50
C SER A 208 2.83 0.09 -12.52
N ALA A 209 2.16 0.99 -13.24
CA ALA A 209 0.71 0.95 -13.39
C ALA A 209 0.20 -0.42 -13.88
N LYS A 210 0.93 -1.06 -14.80
CA LYS A 210 0.61 -2.40 -15.30
C LYS A 210 0.69 -3.47 -14.20
N GLU A 211 1.72 -3.44 -13.37
CA GLU A 211 1.86 -4.37 -12.23
C GLU A 211 0.75 -4.13 -11.21
N ILE A 212 0.43 -2.87 -10.89
CA ILE A 212 -0.64 -2.52 -9.95
C ILE A 212 -1.99 -3.03 -10.46
N LYS A 213 -2.32 -2.82 -11.74
CA LYS A 213 -3.56 -3.35 -12.33
C LYS A 213 -3.63 -4.87 -12.24
N LYS A 214 -2.51 -5.56 -12.50
CA LYS A 214 -2.42 -7.02 -12.34
C LYS A 214 -2.64 -7.45 -10.89
N MET A 215 -2.04 -6.76 -9.92
CA MET A 215 -2.23 -7.04 -8.49
C MET A 215 -3.69 -6.86 -8.08
N ILE A 216 -4.34 -5.78 -8.52
CA ILE A 216 -5.77 -5.52 -8.28
C ILE A 216 -6.62 -6.65 -8.88
N GLN A 217 -6.36 -7.03 -10.12
CA GLN A 217 -7.09 -8.11 -10.80
C GLN A 217 -6.94 -9.43 -10.05
N GLU A 218 -5.73 -9.83 -9.68
CA GLU A 218 -5.48 -11.06 -8.91
C GLU A 218 -6.17 -11.04 -7.54
N TYR A 219 -6.15 -9.88 -6.85
CA TYR A 219 -6.81 -9.69 -5.57
C TYR A 219 -8.33 -9.91 -5.67
N TYR A 220 -8.99 -9.33 -6.67
CA TYR A 220 -10.44 -9.45 -6.85
C TYR A 220 -10.87 -10.78 -7.47
N THR A 221 -10.03 -11.43 -8.28
CA THR A 221 -10.30 -12.79 -8.79
C THR A 221 -10.44 -13.78 -7.63
N GLU A 222 -9.56 -13.73 -6.63
CA GLU A 222 -9.65 -14.58 -5.44
C GLU A 222 -10.93 -14.33 -4.64
N GLN A 223 -11.48 -13.11 -4.70
CA GLN A 223 -12.70 -12.75 -3.98
C GLN A 223 -14.00 -12.93 -4.77
N ALA A 224 -13.94 -13.14 -6.09
CA ALA A 224 -15.12 -13.10 -6.97
C ALA A 224 -16.28 -13.97 -6.47
N HIS A 225 -15.99 -15.19 -6.02
CA HIS A 225 -17.01 -16.13 -5.54
C HIS A 225 -17.64 -15.76 -4.18
N SER A 226 -16.95 -14.95 -3.36
CA SER A 226 -17.42 -14.55 -2.03
C SER A 226 -17.79 -13.06 -1.93
N TYR A 227 -17.56 -12.30 -3.01
CA TYR A 227 -17.68 -10.84 -3.00
C TYR A 227 -19.07 -10.36 -2.59
N ASP A 228 -20.10 -10.95 -3.18
CA ASP A 228 -21.51 -10.59 -2.90
C ASP A 228 -21.96 -10.99 -1.49
N HIS A 229 -21.29 -11.95 -0.85
CA HIS A 229 -21.58 -12.39 0.52
C HIS A 229 -20.85 -11.53 1.56
N SER A 230 -19.63 -11.09 1.27
CA SER A 230 -18.82 -10.27 2.19
C SER A 230 -19.44 -8.91 2.48
N ASP A 231 -20.21 -8.35 1.55
CA ASP A 231 -20.91 -7.08 1.72
C ASP A 231 -22.12 -7.16 2.65
N ARG A 232 -22.61 -8.37 2.94
CA ARG A 232 -23.77 -8.61 3.83
C ARG A 232 -23.38 -8.77 5.30
N GLU A 233 -22.14 -9.15 5.58
CA GLU A 233 -21.67 -9.44 6.94
C GLU A 233 -21.17 -8.19 7.68
N ASP A 234 -20.79 -7.12 6.95
CA ASP A 234 -20.37 -5.85 7.55
C ASP A 234 -21.51 -4.81 7.51
N ASP A 235 -22.20 -4.67 8.65
CA ASP A 235 -23.30 -3.71 8.79
C ASP A 235 -22.90 -2.26 8.44
N LYS A 236 -21.67 -1.86 8.72
CA LYS A 236 -21.17 -0.53 8.40
C LYS A 236 -21.10 -0.29 6.89
N ARG A 237 -20.55 -1.26 6.17
CA ARG A 237 -20.41 -1.20 4.72
C ARG A 237 -21.77 -1.24 4.05
N ARG A 238 -22.68 -2.07 4.55
CA ARG A 238 -24.07 -2.15 4.05
C ARG A 238 -24.81 -0.82 4.16
N ILE A 239 -24.74 -0.16 5.32
CA ILE A 239 -25.40 1.14 5.54
C ILE A 239 -24.83 2.21 4.60
N TYR A 240 -23.52 2.24 4.41
CA TYR A 240 -22.85 3.13 3.46
C TYR A 240 -23.34 2.88 2.02
N VAL A 241 -23.32 1.62 1.57
CA VAL A 241 -23.76 1.22 0.23
C VAL A 241 -25.23 1.59 0.00
N ASP A 242 -26.11 1.27 0.96
CA ASP A 242 -27.53 1.60 0.87
C ASP A 242 -27.78 3.11 0.87
N GLY A 243 -26.98 3.89 1.59
CA GLY A 243 -27.01 5.35 1.58
C GLY A 243 -26.74 5.93 0.20
N ILE A 244 -25.63 5.52 -0.43
CA ILE A 244 -25.27 5.92 -1.80
C ILE A 244 -26.34 5.46 -2.80
N ASN A 245 -26.77 4.20 -2.73
CA ASN A 245 -27.77 3.67 -3.63
C ASN A 245 -29.05 4.50 -3.59
N LYS A 246 -29.52 4.92 -2.41
CA LYS A 246 -30.70 5.78 -2.26
C LYS A 246 -30.52 7.14 -2.93
N ILE A 247 -29.33 7.75 -2.84
CA ILE A 247 -29.03 9.03 -3.50
C ILE A 247 -29.09 8.84 -5.01
N ILE A 248 -28.40 7.81 -5.53
CA ILE A 248 -28.35 7.55 -6.98
C ILE A 248 -29.75 7.20 -7.52
N VAL A 249 -30.52 6.34 -6.83
CA VAL A 249 -31.90 6.01 -7.23
C VAL A 249 -32.77 7.26 -7.34
N LYS A 250 -32.70 8.17 -6.36
CA LYS A 250 -33.46 9.43 -6.39
C LYS A 250 -33.12 10.28 -7.61
N GLU A 251 -31.85 10.36 -7.98
CA GLU A 251 -31.41 11.08 -9.15
C GLU A 251 -31.83 10.41 -10.47
N LEU A 252 -31.69 9.07 -10.56
CA LEU A 252 -32.13 8.32 -11.73
C LEU A 252 -33.64 8.49 -11.97
N VAL A 253 -34.46 8.41 -10.93
CA VAL A 253 -35.92 8.61 -11.00
C VAL A 253 -36.27 10.04 -11.47
N ARG A 254 -35.51 11.05 -11.02
CA ARG A 254 -35.66 12.43 -11.43
C ARG A 254 -35.24 12.65 -12.88
N TYR A 255 -34.09 12.11 -13.27
CA TYR A 255 -33.47 12.33 -14.57
C TYR A 255 -34.11 11.49 -15.68
N LYS A 256 -34.58 10.26 -15.38
CA LYS A 256 -35.16 9.28 -16.31
C LYS A 256 -34.22 8.96 -17.48
N PRO A 257 -33.04 8.40 -17.22
CA PRO A 257 -32.07 8.09 -18.27
C PRO A 257 -32.58 7.01 -19.22
N GLU A 258 -32.11 7.03 -20.46
CA GLU A 258 -32.29 5.95 -21.44
C GLU A 258 -31.11 4.98 -21.41
N ARG A 259 -29.89 5.48 -21.12
CA ARG A 259 -28.63 4.71 -21.13
C ARG A 259 -27.76 5.03 -19.92
N VAL A 260 -27.46 4.00 -19.16
CA VAL A 260 -26.60 4.08 -17.98
C VAL A 260 -25.43 3.12 -18.15
N LEU A 261 -24.22 3.60 -17.90
CA LEU A 261 -23.01 2.79 -17.87
C LEU A 261 -22.48 2.72 -16.44
N ASP A 262 -22.19 1.51 -15.97
CA ASP A 262 -21.51 1.27 -14.70
C ASP A 262 -20.08 0.77 -14.95
N ILE A 263 -19.07 1.60 -14.60
CA ILE A 263 -17.65 1.25 -14.76
C ILE A 263 -17.18 0.57 -13.48
N ALA A 264 -16.38 -0.50 -13.63
CA ALA A 264 -16.03 -1.46 -12.59
C ALA A 264 -17.29 -2.07 -11.96
N THR A 265 -18.16 -2.59 -12.83
CA THR A 265 -19.49 -3.09 -12.45
C THR A 265 -19.44 -4.33 -11.55
N GLY A 266 -18.29 -5.00 -11.48
CA GLY A 266 -18.12 -6.25 -10.72
C GLY A 266 -19.10 -7.31 -11.18
N THR A 267 -19.73 -8.00 -10.23
CA THR A 267 -20.79 -9.00 -10.49
C THR A 267 -22.11 -8.39 -10.99
N GLY A 268 -22.19 -7.05 -11.10
CA GLY A 268 -23.39 -6.33 -11.50
C GLY A 268 -24.49 -6.24 -10.43
N ASN A 269 -24.27 -6.80 -9.25
CA ASN A 269 -25.31 -6.84 -8.19
C ASN A 269 -25.80 -5.45 -7.80
N ARG A 270 -24.88 -4.51 -7.63
CA ARG A 270 -25.22 -3.14 -7.23
C ARG A 270 -25.98 -2.39 -8.32
N ALA A 271 -25.47 -2.44 -9.56
CA ALA A 271 -26.10 -1.79 -10.70
C ALA A 271 -27.51 -2.34 -10.99
N SER A 272 -27.68 -3.66 -10.94
CA SER A 272 -28.99 -4.33 -11.07
C SER A 272 -29.93 -3.94 -9.94
N LYS A 273 -29.48 -3.93 -8.69
CA LYS A 273 -30.30 -3.51 -7.54
C LYS A 273 -30.76 -2.05 -7.66
N ILE A 274 -29.86 -1.16 -8.09
CA ILE A 274 -30.22 0.25 -8.34
C ILE A 274 -31.28 0.34 -9.44
N LYS A 275 -31.12 -0.37 -10.56
CA LYS A 275 -32.10 -0.40 -11.65
C LYS A 275 -33.46 -0.89 -11.14
N GLU A 276 -33.50 -1.98 -10.41
CA GLU A 276 -34.72 -2.53 -9.79
C GLU A 276 -35.40 -1.50 -8.86
N MET A 277 -34.63 -0.85 -7.99
CA MET A 277 -35.17 0.15 -7.06
C MET A 277 -35.75 1.39 -7.74
N THR A 278 -35.29 1.73 -8.95
CA THR A 278 -35.84 2.86 -9.72
C THR A 278 -37.18 2.52 -10.37
N GLY A 279 -37.44 1.25 -10.69
CA GLY A 279 -38.55 0.79 -11.49
C GLY A 279 -38.55 1.33 -12.92
N LEU A 280 -37.43 1.90 -13.39
CA LEU A 280 -37.30 2.46 -14.75
C LEU A 280 -36.73 1.42 -15.71
N ASP A 281 -37.17 1.53 -16.98
CA ASP A 281 -36.57 0.75 -18.06
C ASP A 281 -35.56 1.61 -18.82
N TYR A 282 -34.28 1.32 -18.59
CA TYR A 282 -33.15 1.93 -19.29
C TYR A 282 -32.11 0.87 -19.67
N LYS A 283 -31.33 1.13 -20.72
CA LYS A 283 -30.23 0.24 -21.11
C LYS A 283 -29.13 0.36 -20.07
N LEU A 284 -28.78 -0.76 -19.44
CA LEU A 284 -27.68 -0.85 -18.46
C LEU A 284 -26.49 -1.55 -19.09
N LEU A 285 -25.40 -0.81 -19.19
CA LEU A 285 -24.10 -1.25 -19.68
C LEU A 285 -23.14 -1.42 -18.50
N GLY A 286 -22.19 -2.34 -18.60
CA GLY A 286 -21.17 -2.55 -17.58
C GLY A 286 -19.79 -2.71 -18.20
N VAL A 287 -18.74 -2.27 -17.50
CA VAL A 287 -17.33 -2.52 -17.84
C VAL A 287 -16.63 -3.03 -16.59
N ASP A 288 -15.87 -4.11 -16.72
CA ASP A 288 -15.00 -4.61 -15.65
C ASP A 288 -13.74 -5.26 -16.23
N LEU A 289 -12.63 -5.23 -15.49
CA LEU A 289 -11.37 -5.88 -15.86
C LEU A 289 -11.40 -7.39 -15.67
N ASN A 290 -12.24 -7.87 -14.78
CA ASN A 290 -12.27 -9.25 -14.35
C ASN A 290 -13.31 -10.04 -15.16
N LEU A 291 -12.86 -11.13 -15.81
CA LEU A 291 -13.70 -11.95 -16.67
C LEU A 291 -14.84 -12.61 -15.88
N GLU A 292 -14.54 -13.19 -14.71
CA GLU A 292 -15.54 -13.87 -13.89
C GLU A 292 -16.62 -12.90 -13.41
N MET A 293 -16.24 -11.69 -13.04
CA MET A 293 -17.17 -10.62 -12.66
C MET A 293 -18.10 -10.24 -13.83
N CYS A 294 -17.53 -10.06 -15.04
CA CYS A 294 -18.33 -9.78 -16.24
C CYS A 294 -19.35 -10.88 -16.57
N GLU A 295 -18.95 -12.14 -16.41
CA GLU A 295 -19.85 -13.26 -16.66
C GLU A 295 -21.03 -13.29 -15.66
N GLU A 296 -20.78 -12.97 -14.40
CA GLU A 296 -21.84 -12.82 -13.39
C GLU A 296 -22.77 -11.62 -13.71
N ALA A 297 -22.21 -10.50 -14.16
CA ALA A 297 -23.00 -9.34 -14.57
C ALA A 297 -23.90 -9.64 -15.77
N LYS A 298 -23.40 -10.35 -16.78
CA LYS A 298 -24.20 -10.80 -17.95
C LYS A 298 -25.39 -11.68 -17.56
N LYS A 299 -25.24 -12.58 -16.58
CA LYS A 299 -26.34 -13.41 -16.05
C LYS A 299 -27.49 -12.57 -15.46
N LYS A 300 -27.18 -11.33 -15.01
CA LYS A 300 -28.15 -10.38 -14.46
C LYS A 300 -28.75 -9.44 -15.53
N GLY A 301 -28.49 -9.70 -16.83
CA GLY A 301 -29.01 -8.91 -17.93
C GLY A 301 -28.27 -7.60 -18.19
N ILE A 302 -27.05 -7.44 -17.68
CA ILE A 302 -26.18 -6.31 -17.98
C ILE A 302 -25.41 -6.60 -19.27
N GLU A 303 -25.37 -5.65 -20.21
CA GLU A 303 -24.48 -5.73 -21.36
C GLU A 303 -23.06 -5.40 -20.92
N ALA A 304 -22.31 -6.43 -20.44
CA ALA A 304 -21.02 -6.26 -19.82
C ALA A 304 -19.86 -6.51 -20.79
N TYR A 305 -18.89 -5.59 -20.77
CA TYR A 305 -17.65 -5.61 -21.53
C TYR A 305 -16.49 -5.93 -20.58
N CYS A 306 -15.74 -7.01 -20.86
CA CYS A 306 -14.58 -7.40 -20.08
C CYS A 306 -13.32 -6.75 -20.68
N SER A 307 -12.92 -5.60 -20.16
CA SER A 307 -11.78 -4.82 -20.64
C SER A 307 -11.40 -3.73 -19.65
N ASP A 308 -10.17 -3.19 -19.78
CA ASP A 308 -9.84 -1.91 -19.16
C ASP A 308 -10.73 -0.80 -19.76
N TRP A 309 -11.20 0.12 -18.91
CA TRP A 309 -11.98 1.27 -19.37
C TRP A 309 -11.26 2.06 -20.45
N LEU A 310 -9.94 2.24 -20.32
CA LEU A 310 -9.15 3.00 -21.28
C LEU A 310 -9.11 2.32 -22.66
N ASP A 311 -9.15 0.99 -22.71
CA ASP A 311 -9.02 0.19 -23.94
C ASP A 311 -10.36 -0.20 -24.56
N VAL A 312 -11.44 -0.27 -23.75
CA VAL A 312 -12.74 -0.74 -24.23
C VAL A 312 -13.32 0.19 -25.29
N SER A 313 -13.83 -0.41 -26.37
CA SER A 313 -14.61 0.30 -27.39
C SER A 313 -16.10 0.04 -27.18
N ILE A 314 -16.77 0.99 -26.54
CA ILE A 314 -18.23 0.99 -26.41
C ILE A 314 -18.80 1.79 -27.58
N LYS A 315 -19.69 1.13 -28.36
CA LYS A 315 -20.33 1.78 -29.54
C LYS A 315 -21.35 2.83 -29.12
N ASP A 316 -21.97 2.66 -27.94
CA ASP A 316 -22.91 3.65 -27.43
C ASP A 316 -22.16 4.94 -27.08
N GLU A 317 -22.63 6.03 -27.69
CA GLU A 317 -22.23 7.41 -27.41
C GLU A 317 -23.43 8.12 -26.82
N ASP A 318 -23.23 9.29 -26.24
CA ASP A 318 -24.32 10.08 -25.62
C ASP A 318 -24.98 9.35 -24.43
N LEU A 319 -24.15 8.82 -23.52
CA LEU A 319 -24.60 8.22 -22.28
C LEU A 319 -25.24 9.28 -21.37
N ASP A 320 -26.37 8.95 -20.78
CA ASP A 320 -27.07 9.83 -19.85
C ASP A 320 -26.37 9.94 -18.52
N ILE A 321 -25.99 8.77 -18.00
CA ILE A 321 -25.36 8.64 -16.69
C ILE A 321 -24.25 7.60 -16.77
N ILE A 322 -23.09 7.93 -16.19
CA ILE A 322 -22.00 7.01 -15.92
C ILE A 322 -21.84 6.92 -14.42
N THR A 323 -21.71 5.70 -13.90
CA THR A 323 -21.37 5.45 -12.49
C THR A 323 -20.03 4.73 -12.37
N MET A 324 -19.27 5.00 -11.32
CA MET A 324 -18.10 4.23 -10.90
C MET A 324 -18.02 4.22 -9.38
N LEU A 325 -18.47 3.15 -8.77
CA LEU A 325 -18.61 3.09 -7.32
C LEU A 325 -17.60 2.12 -6.70
N TYR A 326 -16.91 2.57 -5.63
CA TYR A 326 -15.85 1.83 -4.92
C TYR A 326 -14.56 1.56 -5.70
N SER A 327 -14.37 2.16 -6.88
CA SER A 327 -13.32 1.68 -7.78
C SER A 327 -12.38 2.75 -8.32
N PHE A 328 -12.76 4.04 -8.31
CA PHE A 328 -11.93 5.11 -8.90
C PHE A 328 -10.55 5.22 -8.23
N GLY A 329 -10.46 4.94 -6.94
CA GLY A 329 -9.18 4.89 -6.21
C GLY A 329 -8.24 3.76 -6.64
N HIS A 330 -8.71 2.77 -7.42
CA HIS A 330 -7.85 1.72 -7.95
C HIS A 330 -7.08 2.11 -9.21
N ILE A 331 -7.33 3.32 -9.77
CA ILE A 331 -6.57 3.81 -10.93
C ILE A 331 -5.18 4.27 -10.46
N PRO A 332 -4.07 3.65 -10.95
CA PRO A 332 -2.77 3.70 -10.30
C PRO A 332 -2.07 5.05 -10.33
N THR A 333 -2.30 5.88 -11.38
CA THR A 333 -1.55 7.11 -11.62
C THR A 333 -2.45 8.28 -11.93
N SER A 334 -1.99 9.50 -11.62
CA SER A 334 -2.68 10.74 -11.99
C SER A 334 -2.90 10.85 -13.50
N SER A 335 -1.91 10.46 -14.31
CA SER A 335 -2.05 10.45 -15.77
C SER A 335 -3.18 9.54 -16.25
N GLU A 336 -3.30 8.32 -15.71
CA GLU A 336 -4.39 7.42 -16.08
C GLU A 336 -5.74 7.92 -15.55
N ARG A 337 -5.79 8.55 -14.37
CA ARG A 337 -7.02 9.18 -13.85
C ARG A 337 -7.51 10.32 -14.76
N ILE A 338 -6.59 11.13 -15.28
CA ILE A 338 -6.93 12.17 -16.27
C ILE A 338 -7.50 11.54 -17.54
N GLN A 339 -6.80 10.61 -18.16
CA GLN A 339 -7.28 9.91 -19.37
C GLN A 339 -8.64 9.22 -19.14
N PHE A 340 -8.83 8.63 -17.97
CA PHE A 340 -10.08 8.02 -17.56
C PHE A 340 -11.22 9.04 -17.57
N LEU A 341 -11.04 10.19 -16.93
CA LEU A 341 -12.04 11.26 -16.82
C LEU A 341 -12.30 11.91 -18.17
N GLU A 342 -11.29 12.13 -19.02
CA GLU A 342 -11.45 12.61 -20.40
C GLU A 342 -12.34 11.66 -21.21
N LYS A 343 -12.14 10.36 -21.10
CA LYS A 343 -12.98 9.36 -21.77
C LYS A 343 -14.39 9.31 -21.22
N VAL A 344 -14.59 9.47 -19.91
CA VAL A 344 -15.91 9.62 -19.30
C VAL A 344 -16.62 10.85 -19.86
N HIS A 345 -15.92 12.00 -19.88
CA HIS A 345 -16.46 13.24 -20.45
C HIS A 345 -16.85 13.08 -21.91
N LEU A 346 -15.99 12.44 -22.73
CA LEU A 346 -16.27 12.19 -24.14
C LEU A 346 -17.56 11.36 -24.34
N LYS A 347 -17.76 10.32 -23.54
CA LYS A 347 -18.88 9.36 -23.66
C LYS A 347 -20.21 9.88 -23.11
N LEU A 348 -20.20 10.84 -22.20
CA LEU A 348 -21.40 11.49 -21.72
C LEU A 348 -22.00 12.43 -22.78
N LYS A 349 -23.30 12.52 -22.87
CA LYS A 349 -23.99 13.61 -23.60
C LYS A 349 -23.82 14.93 -22.84
N SER A 350 -24.07 16.06 -23.51
CA SER A 350 -24.14 17.38 -22.84
C SER A 350 -25.19 17.35 -21.73
N GLY A 351 -24.83 17.80 -20.53
CA GLY A 351 -25.66 17.69 -19.31
C GLY A 351 -25.78 16.27 -18.74
N GLY A 352 -25.07 15.30 -19.31
CA GLY A 352 -24.95 13.95 -18.73
C GLY A 352 -24.18 13.95 -17.42
N ILE A 353 -24.41 12.94 -16.57
CA ILE A 353 -23.96 12.93 -15.19
C ILE A 353 -22.94 11.82 -14.99
N PHE A 354 -21.83 12.13 -14.32
CA PHE A 354 -20.89 11.17 -13.76
C PHE A 354 -21.03 11.12 -12.24
N TYR A 355 -21.38 9.94 -11.72
CA TYR A 355 -21.40 9.63 -10.28
C TYR A 355 -20.28 8.67 -9.91
N PHE A 356 -19.44 9.08 -8.98
CA PHE A 356 -18.42 8.20 -8.46
C PHE A 356 -18.11 8.50 -6.99
N ASP A 357 -17.53 7.54 -6.28
CA ASP A 357 -17.08 7.74 -4.91
C ASP A 357 -15.59 7.44 -4.75
N VAL A 358 -14.97 8.16 -3.85
CA VAL A 358 -13.54 8.02 -3.52
C VAL A 358 -13.32 8.06 -2.02
N PHE A 359 -12.21 7.49 -1.59
CA PHE A 359 -11.76 7.61 -0.22
C PHE A 359 -11.17 9.00 0.03
N ASN A 360 -11.61 9.64 1.10
CA ASN A 360 -11.12 10.94 1.54
C ASN A 360 -9.82 10.77 2.33
N ILE A 361 -8.77 11.46 1.94
CA ILE A 361 -7.47 11.40 2.59
C ILE A 361 -7.50 11.95 4.02
N ASN A 362 -8.45 12.84 4.31
CA ASN A 362 -8.62 13.49 5.60
C ASN A 362 -9.56 12.70 6.54
N ASP A 363 -10.09 11.55 6.10
CA ASP A 363 -10.95 10.73 6.96
C ASP A 363 -10.12 10.00 8.04
N PRO A 364 -10.26 10.37 9.33
CA PRO A 364 -9.47 9.79 10.43
C PRO A 364 -9.83 8.32 10.71
N TYR A 365 -10.95 7.83 10.23
CA TYR A 365 -11.41 6.44 10.42
C TYR A 365 -10.92 5.49 9.32
N GLU A 366 -10.30 6.03 8.29
CA GLU A 366 -9.72 5.29 7.17
C GLU A 366 -8.18 5.39 7.17
N TRP A 367 -7.54 4.96 6.10
CA TRP A 367 -6.08 4.91 6.02
C TRP A 367 -5.44 6.19 5.48
N GLY A 368 -6.22 7.20 5.09
CA GLY A 368 -5.70 8.46 4.55
C GLY A 368 -4.60 9.08 5.42
N PRO A 369 -4.85 9.34 6.73
CA PRO A 369 -3.82 9.88 7.63
C PRO A 369 -2.59 8.98 7.77
N LYS A 370 -2.78 7.66 7.74
CA LYS A 370 -1.67 6.69 7.78
C LYS A 370 -0.87 6.68 6.48
N ALA A 371 -1.54 6.84 5.33
CA ALA A 371 -0.88 6.97 4.04
C ALA A 371 0.01 8.21 3.99
N LEU A 372 -0.47 9.33 4.51
CA LEU A 372 0.32 10.57 4.62
C LEU A 372 1.54 10.39 5.53
N ALA A 373 1.37 9.78 6.70
CA ALA A 373 2.47 9.50 7.61
C ALA A 373 3.54 8.62 6.96
N LEU A 374 3.13 7.56 6.26
CA LEU A 374 4.05 6.69 5.51
C LEU A 374 4.74 7.43 4.36
N PHE A 375 4.01 8.28 3.64
CA PHE A 375 4.56 9.06 2.54
C PHE A 375 5.75 9.91 2.99
N GLU A 376 5.63 10.58 4.14
CA GLU A 376 6.70 11.39 4.73
C GLU A 376 7.81 10.52 5.35
N GLU A 377 7.45 9.49 6.13
CA GLU A 377 8.39 8.60 6.83
C GLU A 377 9.36 7.89 5.89
N TYR A 378 8.86 7.42 4.74
CA TYR A 378 9.64 6.67 3.74
C TYR A 378 10.11 7.54 2.57
N ASN A 379 9.83 8.85 2.55
CA ASN A 379 10.11 9.75 1.42
C ASN A 379 9.59 9.14 0.10
N LEU A 380 8.33 8.70 0.10
CA LEU A 380 7.77 7.87 -0.98
C LEU A 380 7.65 8.59 -2.33
N ASP A 381 7.69 9.92 -2.37
CA ASP A 381 7.75 10.73 -3.59
C ASP A 381 8.94 10.36 -4.47
N TYR A 382 10.11 10.10 -3.88
CA TYR A 382 11.31 9.64 -4.61
C TYR A 382 11.14 8.25 -5.23
N PHE A 383 10.21 7.46 -4.72
CA PHE A 383 9.93 6.11 -5.18
C PHE A 383 8.67 6.01 -6.05
N GLY A 384 8.20 7.14 -6.60
CA GLY A 384 7.11 7.20 -7.56
C GLY A 384 5.71 7.16 -6.98
N TYR A 385 5.56 7.36 -5.67
CA TYR A 385 4.25 7.45 -5.01
C TYR A 385 3.65 8.84 -5.16
N GLU A 386 2.33 8.88 -5.24
CA GLU A 386 1.54 10.09 -5.05
C GLU A 386 0.99 10.14 -3.62
N LYS A 387 0.81 11.35 -3.06
CA LYS A 387 0.15 11.49 -1.74
C LYS A 387 -1.22 10.84 -1.77
N GLY A 388 -1.45 9.90 -0.84
CA GLY A 388 -2.68 9.13 -0.79
C GLY A 388 -2.59 7.72 -1.36
N ASP A 389 -1.48 7.33 -1.97
CA ASP A 389 -1.27 5.96 -2.43
C ASP A 389 -1.12 4.99 -1.27
N VAL A 390 -1.88 3.91 -1.31
CA VAL A 390 -1.86 2.86 -0.28
C VAL A 390 -1.83 1.48 -0.93
N PHE A 391 -0.85 0.68 -0.56
CA PHE A 391 -0.91 -0.77 -0.77
C PHE A 391 -1.43 -1.43 0.50
N TYR A 392 -2.32 -2.40 0.35
CA TYR A 392 -2.95 -3.08 1.48
C TYR A 392 -3.16 -4.56 1.20
N ARG A 393 -3.23 -5.33 2.27
CA ARG A 393 -3.50 -6.77 2.24
C ARG A 393 -4.64 -7.11 3.17
N ARG A 394 -5.55 -7.94 2.73
CA ARG A 394 -6.61 -8.49 3.59
C ARG A 394 -6.03 -9.58 4.48
N LYS A 395 -6.54 -9.66 5.70
CA LYS A 395 -6.15 -10.72 6.66
C LYS A 395 -6.37 -12.11 6.04
N GLY A 396 -5.35 -12.96 6.19
CA GLY A 396 -5.37 -14.33 5.66
C GLY A 396 -5.19 -14.46 4.15
N MET A 397 -4.89 -13.35 3.45
CA MET A 397 -4.55 -13.34 2.02
C MET A 397 -3.09 -12.94 1.82
N ASP A 398 -2.42 -13.58 0.88
CA ASP A 398 -1.08 -13.18 0.45
C ASP A 398 -1.12 -12.07 -0.60
N LYS A 399 -2.26 -11.87 -1.23
CA LYS A 399 -2.44 -10.87 -2.29
C LYS A 399 -2.52 -9.47 -1.73
N VAL A 400 -1.81 -8.55 -2.37
CA VAL A 400 -1.79 -7.11 -2.08
C VAL A 400 -2.63 -6.39 -3.13
N SER A 401 -3.41 -5.39 -2.72
CA SER A 401 -4.14 -4.50 -3.61
C SER A 401 -3.68 -3.06 -3.41
N PHE A 402 -4.13 -2.18 -4.29
CA PHE A 402 -3.77 -0.77 -4.33
C PHE A 402 -5.02 0.10 -4.22
N LEU A 403 -4.87 1.25 -3.56
CA LEU A 403 -5.91 2.28 -3.47
C LEU A 403 -5.24 3.65 -3.37
N HIS A 404 -5.85 4.65 -4.00
CA HIS A 404 -5.48 6.05 -3.85
C HIS A 404 -6.56 6.80 -3.08
N TYR A 405 -6.14 7.59 -2.09
CA TYR A 405 -6.98 8.50 -1.31
C TYR A 405 -6.89 9.91 -1.90
N PHE A 406 -7.99 10.65 -1.88
CA PHE A 406 -8.12 11.94 -2.57
C PHE A 406 -8.28 13.11 -1.61
N GLU A 407 -7.66 14.24 -1.95
CA GLU A 407 -8.00 15.56 -1.40
C GLU A 407 -9.17 16.13 -2.20
N GLU A 408 -10.24 16.53 -1.50
CA GLU A 408 -11.48 17.01 -2.14
C GLU A 408 -11.21 18.16 -3.10
N GLU A 409 -10.53 19.20 -2.63
CA GLU A 409 -10.30 20.43 -3.40
C GLU A 409 -9.52 20.15 -4.70
N ARG A 410 -8.53 19.27 -4.63
CA ARG A 410 -7.74 18.88 -5.81
C ARG A 410 -8.54 18.06 -6.80
N LEU A 411 -9.41 17.18 -6.30
CA LEU A 411 -10.26 16.36 -7.16
C LEU A 411 -11.31 17.22 -7.87
N VAL A 412 -11.94 18.16 -7.15
CA VAL A 412 -12.89 19.13 -7.73
C VAL A 412 -12.20 19.96 -8.80
N ALA A 413 -11.04 20.56 -8.49
CA ALA A 413 -10.29 21.36 -9.45
C ALA A 413 -9.90 20.57 -10.72
N LEU A 414 -9.53 19.28 -10.56
CA LEU A 414 -9.25 18.40 -11.68
C LEU A 414 -10.48 18.20 -12.57
N LEU A 415 -11.63 17.88 -11.99
CA LEU A 415 -12.87 17.69 -12.74
C LEU A 415 -13.26 18.94 -13.51
N GLU A 416 -13.21 20.11 -12.87
CA GLU A 416 -13.53 21.40 -13.49
C GLU A 416 -12.58 21.71 -14.66
N SER A 417 -11.29 21.41 -14.51
CA SER A 417 -10.29 21.59 -15.57
C SER A 417 -10.56 20.71 -16.81
N LEU A 418 -11.23 19.58 -16.63
CA LEU A 418 -11.60 18.64 -17.68
C LEU A 418 -13.01 18.89 -18.27
N GLY A 419 -13.66 20.00 -17.91
CA GLY A 419 -14.94 20.42 -18.48
C GLY A 419 -16.16 19.87 -17.77
N PHE A 420 -16.02 19.34 -16.57
CA PHE A 420 -17.14 19.02 -15.71
C PHE A 420 -17.59 20.22 -14.88
N ASP A 421 -18.87 20.23 -14.51
CA ASP A 421 -19.46 21.09 -13.49
C ASP A 421 -19.75 20.23 -12.27
N VAL A 422 -19.03 20.45 -11.16
CA VAL A 422 -19.20 19.66 -9.92
C VAL A 422 -20.42 20.18 -9.16
N GLU A 423 -21.57 19.54 -9.36
CA GLU A 423 -22.82 19.97 -8.73
C GLU A 423 -22.85 19.70 -7.23
N SER A 424 -22.26 18.58 -6.79
CA SER A 424 -22.18 18.27 -5.36
C SER A 424 -21.06 17.31 -5.01
N VAL A 425 -20.50 17.50 -3.81
CA VAL A 425 -19.67 16.55 -3.10
C VAL A 425 -20.36 16.24 -1.77
N VAL A 426 -20.70 14.97 -1.55
CA VAL A 426 -21.38 14.52 -0.33
C VAL A 426 -20.44 13.67 0.48
N HIS A 427 -20.17 14.09 1.72
CA HIS A 427 -19.38 13.33 2.66
C HIS A 427 -20.24 12.18 3.23
N MET A 428 -19.91 10.97 2.85
CA MET A 428 -20.61 9.75 3.24
C MET A 428 -19.90 9.10 4.43
N GLY A 429 -20.25 9.56 5.63
CA GLY A 429 -19.70 9.02 6.86
C GLY A 429 -20.03 7.54 7.09
N TYR A 430 -19.12 6.85 7.77
CA TYR A 430 -19.41 5.51 8.27
C TYR A 430 -20.31 5.59 9.51
N VAL A 431 -21.12 4.56 9.71
CA VAL A 431 -21.84 4.40 10.95
C VAL A 431 -20.87 3.94 12.03
N HIS A 432 -20.72 4.72 13.11
CA HIS A 432 -19.96 4.30 14.27
C HIS A 432 -20.52 2.98 14.85
N LYS A 433 -19.73 2.26 15.64
CA LYS A 433 -20.20 1.03 16.33
C LYS A 433 -21.49 1.23 17.16
N SER A 434 -21.79 2.48 17.57
CA SER A 434 -23.04 2.88 18.24
C SER A 434 -24.25 3.00 17.31
N GLY A 435 -24.09 2.94 15.99
CA GLY A 435 -25.16 3.19 15.03
C GLY A 435 -25.32 4.66 14.62
N GLU A 436 -24.51 5.59 15.16
CA GLU A 436 -24.53 7.00 14.77
C GLU A 436 -23.82 7.22 13.43
N ILE A 437 -24.45 8.00 12.55
CA ILE A 437 -23.82 8.47 11.32
C ILE A 437 -22.86 9.59 11.70
N LEU A 438 -21.56 9.38 11.45
CA LEU A 438 -20.54 10.41 11.63
C LEU A 438 -20.77 11.54 10.63
N LYS A 439 -20.81 12.78 11.10
CA LYS A 439 -21.03 13.99 10.30
C LYS A 439 -19.75 14.81 10.22
N GLY A 440 -19.60 15.55 9.12
CA GLY A 440 -18.50 16.49 8.92
C GLY A 440 -17.64 16.14 7.72
N ILE A 441 -16.33 16.46 7.79
CA ILE A 441 -15.32 16.16 6.76
C ILE A 441 -14.92 14.67 6.74
N GLU A 442 -15.56 13.86 7.53
CA GLU A 442 -15.32 12.45 7.69
C GLU A 442 -16.12 11.67 6.66
N GLY A 443 -15.56 10.53 6.23
CA GLY A 443 -16.18 9.63 5.29
C GLY A 443 -15.68 9.79 3.86
N LYS A 444 -16.18 8.90 3.00
CA LYS A 444 -15.91 8.93 1.56
C LYS A 444 -16.61 10.12 0.90
N LEU A 445 -16.05 10.55 -0.21
CA LEU A 445 -16.63 11.59 -1.04
C LEU A 445 -17.47 10.94 -2.15
N LEU A 446 -18.76 11.21 -2.19
CA LEU A 446 -19.64 10.91 -3.33
C LEU A 446 -19.75 12.15 -4.18
N ILE A 447 -19.28 12.09 -5.41
CA ILE A 447 -19.20 13.21 -6.34
C ILE A 447 -20.30 13.07 -7.42
N LYS A 448 -20.97 14.17 -7.69
CA LYS A 448 -21.85 14.37 -8.84
C LYS A 448 -21.25 15.43 -9.75
N ALA A 449 -20.80 15.02 -10.93
CA ALA A 449 -20.21 15.91 -11.93
C ALA A 449 -21.04 15.86 -13.23
N LEU A 450 -21.33 17.03 -13.79
CA LEU A 450 -22.08 17.17 -15.04
C LEU A 450 -21.13 17.53 -16.18
N LYS A 451 -21.31 16.94 -17.34
CA LYS A 451 -20.63 17.39 -18.56
C LYS A 451 -21.20 18.75 -19.00
N ARG A 452 -20.33 19.76 -19.11
CA ARG A 452 -20.64 21.06 -19.68
C ARG A 452 -21.00 20.96 -21.16
#